data_5789e78014b9417f438c731e3b98d9ce
#
_entry.id   5789e78014b9417f438c731e3b98d9ce
#
_cell.length_a   1.000
_cell.length_b   1.000
_cell.length_c   1.000
_cell.angle_alpha   90.00
_cell.angle_beta   90.00
_cell.angle_gamma   90.00
#
_symmetry.space_group_name_H-M   'P 1'
#
loop_
_entity.id
_entity.type
_entity.pdbx_description
1 polymer ?
#
loop_
_entity_poly.entity_id
_entity_poly.type
_entity_poly.pdbx_seq_one_letter_code
_entity_poly.pdbx_strand_id
1 'polypeptide(L)'
;GVIKDGHIYGRGTLDDKSSLIGLLEAAEYALKNNFEPQRTTYFVFGDDEETYGNGAKEIADWFIKNKIEFELILDEGPGVGMDIIPEVPKPIAFIGIAEKGYATVELTVNQESGHSSMPSKHTAIGILSQAIANIENKPFRAHYHGLAKKMFDEIAPEMDFSKKIIFKNSWLFSGMIKKELSKKYSTNALIRTTAATTMISSGESENVLPHKASATI
;
A
#
# COMPACT_ATOMS: atom_id res chain seq x y z
N GLY A 1 -7.65 -26.41 3.41
CA GLY A 1 -8.78 -25.52 3.71
C GLY A 1 -9.86 -26.22 4.51
N VAL A 2 -10.63 -25.49 5.23
CA VAL A 2 -11.73 -26.02 6.05
C VAL A 2 -13.00 -25.27 5.65
N ILE A 3 -14.10 -25.99 5.46
CA ILE A 3 -15.44 -25.41 5.31
C ILE A 3 -16.13 -25.49 6.67
N LYS A 4 -16.47 -24.34 7.24
CA LYS A 4 -17.11 -24.24 8.54
C LYS A 4 -18.02 -23.02 8.60
N ASP A 5 -19.21 -23.16 9.17
CA ASP A 5 -20.20 -22.08 9.38
C ASP A 5 -20.51 -21.27 8.09
N GLY A 6 -20.57 -21.97 6.94
CA GLY A 6 -20.82 -21.34 5.63
C GLY A 6 -19.64 -20.58 5.03
N HIS A 7 -18.45 -20.70 5.61
CA HIS A 7 -17.23 -20.02 5.15
C HIS A 7 -16.15 -21.03 4.77
N ILE A 8 -15.29 -20.64 3.83
CA ILE A 8 -14.10 -21.40 3.43
C ILE A 8 -12.88 -20.72 4.06
N TYR A 9 -12.17 -21.48 4.92
CA TYR A 9 -10.95 -21.02 5.58
C TYR A 9 -9.73 -21.64 4.91
N GLY A 10 -8.80 -20.84 4.45
CA GLY A 10 -7.56 -21.31 3.84
C GLY A 10 -6.71 -20.16 3.29
N ARG A 11 -5.42 -20.41 3.06
CA ARG A 11 -4.54 -19.46 2.41
C ARG A 11 -5.03 -19.16 0.99
N GLY A 12 -5.11 -17.86 0.62
CA GLY A 12 -5.57 -17.41 -0.69
C GLY A 12 -7.07 -17.56 -0.94
N THR A 13 -7.91 -17.92 0.06
CA THR A 13 -9.36 -18.05 -0.14
C THR A 13 -10.04 -16.72 -0.39
N LEU A 14 -9.60 -15.67 0.29
CA LEU A 14 -10.09 -14.31 0.10
C LEU A 14 -9.20 -13.57 -0.89
N ASP A 15 -7.89 -13.66 -0.70
CA ASP A 15 -6.85 -13.00 -1.46
C ASP A 15 -5.95 -14.07 -2.11
N ASP A 16 -6.14 -14.42 -3.44
CA ASP A 16 -7.22 -13.91 -4.28
C ASP A 16 -7.87 -15.01 -5.16
N LYS A 17 -7.95 -16.26 -4.65
CA LYS A 17 -8.59 -17.36 -5.39
C LYS A 17 -10.08 -17.14 -5.62
N SER A 18 -10.73 -16.29 -4.84
CA SER A 18 -12.12 -15.92 -5.05
C SER A 18 -12.31 -15.17 -6.37
N SER A 19 -11.47 -14.17 -6.66
CA SER A 19 -11.49 -13.44 -7.92
C SER A 19 -11.05 -14.30 -9.08
N LEU A 20 -10.02 -15.14 -8.89
CA LEU A 20 -9.59 -16.11 -9.90
C LEU A 20 -10.75 -17.00 -10.37
N ILE A 21 -11.48 -17.61 -9.44
CA ILE A 21 -12.63 -18.45 -9.77
C ILE A 21 -13.74 -17.60 -10.43
N GLY A 22 -14.02 -16.41 -9.88
CA GLY A 22 -15.01 -15.50 -10.46
C GLY A 22 -14.71 -15.12 -11.91
N LEU A 23 -13.45 -14.86 -12.25
CA LEU A 23 -13.02 -14.57 -13.62
C LEU A 23 -13.20 -15.77 -14.55
N LEU A 24 -12.85 -16.97 -14.11
CA LEU A 24 -13.02 -18.19 -14.90
C LEU A 24 -14.50 -18.53 -15.11
N GLU A 25 -15.34 -18.42 -14.10
CA GLU A 25 -16.79 -18.59 -14.20
C GLU A 25 -17.43 -17.54 -15.13
N ALA A 26 -16.98 -16.29 -15.07
CA ALA A 26 -17.45 -15.24 -15.96
C ALA A 26 -17.09 -15.55 -17.43
N ALA A 27 -15.88 -16.03 -17.68
CA ALA A 27 -15.46 -16.45 -19.01
C ALA A 27 -16.30 -17.63 -19.53
N GLU A 28 -16.52 -18.63 -18.71
CA GLU A 28 -17.37 -19.79 -19.08
C GLU A 28 -18.82 -19.35 -19.36
N TYR A 29 -19.36 -18.47 -18.52
CA TYR A 29 -20.70 -17.90 -18.73
C TYR A 29 -20.79 -17.13 -20.06
N ALA A 30 -19.79 -16.32 -20.36
CA ALA A 30 -19.74 -15.57 -21.63
C ALA A 30 -19.71 -16.51 -22.84
N LEU A 31 -18.86 -17.55 -22.82
CA LEU A 31 -18.78 -18.55 -23.87
C LEU A 31 -20.09 -19.34 -24.04
N LYS A 32 -20.73 -19.77 -22.95
CA LYS A 32 -22.03 -20.45 -22.99
C LYS A 32 -23.15 -19.60 -23.61
N ASN A 33 -23.03 -18.29 -23.51
CA ASN A 33 -23.98 -17.34 -24.10
C ASN A 33 -23.54 -16.83 -25.49
N ASN A 34 -22.56 -17.45 -26.12
CA ASN A 34 -22.02 -17.08 -27.42
C ASN A 34 -21.52 -15.61 -27.47
N PHE A 35 -20.99 -15.12 -26.35
CA PHE A 35 -20.38 -13.79 -26.34
C PHE A 35 -19.02 -13.83 -27.03
N GLU A 36 -18.85 -13.02 -28.04
CA GLU A 36 -17.59 -12.85 -28.76
C GLU A 36 -16.98 -11.50 -28.39
N PRO A 37 -15.86 -11.47 -27.62
CA PRO A 37 -15.21 -10.23 -27.28
C PRO A 37 -14.60 -9.58 -28.54
N GLN A 38 -14.72 -8.28 -28.68
CA GLN A 38 -14.13 -7.53 -29.81
C GLN A 38 -12.60 -7.49 -29.76
N ARG A 39 -12.00 -7.76 -28.61
CA ARG A 39 -10.57 -7.77 -28.38
C ARG A 39 -10.16 -9.06 -27.66
N THR A 40 -8.94 -9.48 -27.87
CA THR A 40 -8.37 -10.61 -27.13
C THR A 40 -8.29 -10.28 -25.64
N THR A 41 -8.78 -11.18 -24.82
CA THR A 41 -8.70 -11.12 -23.36
C THR A 41 -7.63 -12.12 -22.89
N TYR A 42 -6.68 -11.65 -22.11
CA TYR A 42 -5.66 -12.46 -21.46
C TYR A 42 -6.02 -12.60 -19.98
N PHE A 43 -6.07 -13.83 -19.51
CA PHE A 43 -6.14 -14.13 -18.08
C PHE A 43 -4.73 -14.49 -17.62
N VAL A 44 -4.27 -13.78 -16.60
CA VAL A 44 -2.90 -13.90 -16.10
C VAL A 44 -2.96 -14.19 -14.60
N PHE A 45 -2.30 -15.26 -14.18
CA PHE A 45 -2.27 -15.67 -12.79
C PHE A 45 -0.82 -15.93 -12.37
N GLY A 46 -0.41 -15.32 -11.27
CA GLY A 46 0.87 -15.53 -10.61
C GLY A 46 0.72 -16.41 -9.37
N ASP A 47 1.84 -16.87 -8.81
CA ASP A 47 1.90 -17.68 -7.59
C ASP A 47 2.86 -17.12 -6.53
N ASP A 48 3.53 -16.02 -6.82
CA ASP A 48 4.63 -15.47 -6.02
C ASP A 48 4.47 -13.98 -5.66
N GLU A 49 3.29 -13.38 -5.85
CA GLU A 49 3.01 -11.97 -5.57
C GLU A 49 3.32 -11.63 -4.11
N GLU A 50 2.77 -12.39 -3.18
CA GLU A 50 2.91 -12.23 -1.72
C GLU A 50 4.34 -12.42 -1.19
N THR A 51 5.21 -12.98 -2.01
CA THR A 51 6.61 -13.23 -1.68
C THR A 51 7.59 -12.31 -2.43
N TYR A 52 7.07 -11.26 -3.08
CA TYR A 52 7.86 -10.35 -3.92
C TYR A 52 8.66 -11.07 -5.02
N GLY A 53 8.06 -12.10 -5.61
CA GLY A 53 8.67 -12.86 -6.69
C GLY A 53 8.75 -12.10 -8.00
N ASN A 54 9.31 -12.75 -9.01
CA ASN A 54 9.48 -12.15 -10.33
C ASN A 54 8.35 -12.47 -11.31
N GLY A 55 7.34 -13.25 -10.91
CA GLY A 55 6.30 -13.76 -11.80
C GLY A 55 5.60 -12.66 -12.60
N ALA A 56 5.09 -11.63 -11.95
CA ALA A 56 4.46 -10.51 -12.64
C ALA A 56 5.40 -9.81 -13.63
N LYS A 57 6.67 -9.63 -13.25
CA LYS A 57 7.68 -9.04 -14.13
C LYS A 57 7.96 -9.92 -15.34
N GLU A 58 8.13 -11.22 -15.16
CA GLU A 58 8.38 -12.17 -16.26
C GLU A 58 7.22 -12.21 -17.26
N ILE A 59 5.99 -12.16 -16.74
CA ILE A 59 4.78 -12.05 -17.56
C ILE A 59 4.76 -10.73 -18.36
N ALA A 60 5.06 -9.61 -17.72
CA ALA A 60 5.15 -8.31 -18.37
C ALA A 60 6.23 -8.31 -19.47
N ASP A 61 7.41 -8.84 -19.17
CA ASP A 61 8.52 -8.98 -20.15
C ASP A 61 8.10 -9.86 -21.34
N TRP A 62 7.32 -10.92 -21.11
CA TRP A 62 6.79 -11.76 -22.18
C TRP A 62 5.85 -10.98 -23.11
N PHE A 63 4.92 -10.18 -22.56
CA PHE A 63 4.02 -9.34 -23.36
C PHE A 63 4.80 -8.31 -24.18
N ILE A 64 5.78 -7.64 -23.56
CA ILE A 64 6.65 -6.67 -24.26
C ILE A 64 7.40 -7.33 -25.40
N LYS A 65 8.01 -8.49 -25.17
CA LYS A 65 8.73 -9.25 -26.18
C LYS A 65 7.84 -9.65 -27.35
N ASN A 66 6.58 -9.97 -27.10
CA ASN A 66 5.61 -10.35 -28.13
C ASN A 66 4.87 -9.14 -28.72
N LYS A 67 5.25 -7.91 -28.33
CA LYS A 67 4.67 -6.65 -28.81
C LYS A 67 3.14 -6.60 -28.64
N ILE A 68 2.66 -7.12 -27.52
CA ILE A 68 1.25 -7.09 -27.16
C ILE A 68 1.01 -5.82 -26.36
N GLU A 69 0.12 -4.96 -26.87
CA GLU A 69 -0.31 -3.74 -26.22
C GLU A 69 -1.73 -3.91 -25.70
N PHE A 70 -1.98 -3.42 -24.49
CA PHE A 70 -3.27 -3.49 -23.84
C PHE A 70 -3.97 -2.14 -23.88
N GLU A 71 -5.27 -2.17 -24.11
CA GLU A 71 -6.11 -1.00 -23.92
C GLU A 71 -6.49 -0.82 -22.44
N LEU A 72 -6.62 -1.94 -21.75
CA LEU A 72 -6.98 -1.99 -20.33
C LEU A 72 -6.26 -3.16 -19.66
N ILE A 73 -5.73 -2.89 -18.48
CA ILE A 73 -5.26 -3.92 -17.55
C ILE A 73 -6.11 -3.77 -16.30
N LEU A 74 -6.73 -4.87 -15.88
CA LEU A 74 -7.49 -4.96 -14.64
C LEU A 74 -6.74 -5.92 -13.71
N ASP A 75 -6.42 -5.42 -12.54
CA ASP A 75 -5.73 -6.17 -11.50
C ASP A 75 -6.66 -6.33 -10.28
N GLU A 76 -6.20 -7.03 -9.27
CA GLU A 76 -6.91 -7.11 -8.00
C GLU A 76 -7.04 -5.74 -7.33
N GLY A 77 -7.94 -5.63 -6.36
CA GLY A 77 -8.10 -4.36 -5.68
C GLY A 77 -9.12 -4.40 -4.55
N PRO A 78 -9.33 -3.24 -3.89
CA PRO A 78 -10.31 -3.15 -2.82
C PRO A 78 -11.72 -3.40 -3.38
N GLY A 79 -12.47 -4.23 -2.68
CA GLY A 79 -13.82 -4.61 -3.08
C GLY A 79 -14.91 -3.59 -2.74
N VAL A 80 -16.15 -4.07 -2.69
CA VAL A 80 -17.31 -3.32 -2.21
C VAL A 80 -17.49 -3.59 -0.72
N GLY A 81 -17.63 -2.54 0.08
CA GLY A 81 -17.82 -2.68 1.53
C GLY A 81 -18.80 -1.69 2.13
N MET A 82 -19.37 -2.09 3.26
CA MET A 82 -20.19 -1.23 4.12
C MET A 82 -19.33 -0.64 5.22
N ASP A 83 -19.71 0.55 5.71
CA ASP A 83 -19.11 1.23 6.86
C ASP A 83 -17.58 1.49 6.75
N ILE A 84 -17.03 1.46 5.55
CA ILE A 84 -15.61 1.72 5.31
C ILE A 84 -15.29 3.19 5.64
N ILE A 85 -16.18 4.09 5.25
CA ILE A 85 -16.14 5.50 5.65
C ILE A 85 -17.34 5.73 6.58
N PRO A 86 -17.11 5.91 7.89
CA PRO A 86 -18.19 5.98 8.88
C PRO A 86 -19.28 7.01 8.59
N GLU A 87 -18.92 8.03 7.81
CA GLU A 87 -19.82 9.12 7.44
C GLU A 87 -20.67 8.84 6.20
N VAL A 88 -20.49 7.68 5.56
CA VAL A 88 -21.23 7.28 4.36
C VAL A 88 -21.99 5.99 4.64
N PRO A 89 -23.32 6.07 4.90
CA PRO A 89 -24.13 4.92 5.30
C PRO A 89 -24.58 4.06 4.09
N LYS A 90 -23.78 4.02 3.04
CA LYS A 90 -24.03 3.27 1.81
C LYS A 90 -22.86 2.36 1.49
N PRO A 91 -23.08 1.26 0.73
CA PRO A 91 -21.97 0.49 0.20
C PRO A 91 -21.10 1.37 -0.70
N ILE A 92 -19.78 1.24 -0.56
CA ILE A 92 -18.79 1.92 -1.38
C ILE A 92 -18.03 0.87 -2.17
N ALA A 93 -18.02 1.00 -3.49
CA ALA A 93 -17.12 0.27 -4.36
C ALA A 93 -15.86 1.11 -4.58
N PHE A 94 -14.70 0.58 -4.18
CA PHE A 94 -13.43 1.23 -4.45
C PHE A 94 -12.84 0.69 -5.76
N ILE A 95 -12.43 1.59 -6.63
CA ILE A 95 -11.69 1.27 -7.84
C ILE A 95 -10.31 1.89 -7.70
N GLY A 96 -9.29 1.05 -7.56
CA GLY A 96 -7.88 1.47 -7.58
C GLY A 96 -7.52 1.91 -9.00
N ILE A 97 -7.09 3.15 -9.17
CA ILE A 97 -6.71 3.69 -10.49
C ILE A 97 -5.23 4.12 -10.53
N ALA A 98 -4.54 4.01 -9.43
CA ALA A 98 -3.09 4.20 -9.30
C ALA A 98 -2.60 3.73 -7.93
N GLU A 99 -1.35 3.40 -7.86
CA GLU A 99 -0.64 3.03 -6.65
C GLU A 99 0.42 4.07 -6.28
N LYS A 100 0.78 4.11 -5.00
CA LYS A 100 1.93 4.89 -4.55
C LYS A 100 3.22 4.17 -4.93
N GLY A 101 4.22 4.93 -5.31
CA GLY A 101 5.56 4.38 -5.48
C GLY A 101 6.09 3.81 -4.15
N TYR A 102 6.87 2.75 -4.24
CA TYR A 102 7.54 2.08 -3.13
C TYR A 102 9.06 2.24 -3.26
N ALA A 103 9.73 2.44 -2.15
CA ALA A 103 11.18 2.46 -2.08
C ALA A 103 11.67 1.93 -0.74
N THR A 104 12.68 1.07 -0.78
CA THR A 104 13.40 0.64 0.41
C THR A 104 14.65 1.51 0.57
N VAL A 105 14.85 2.06 1.75
CA VAL A 105 16.01 2.87 2.11
C VAL A 105 16.74 2.24 3.26
N GLU A 106 18.04 1.94 3.08
CA GLU A 106 18.91 1.50 4.16
C GLU A 106 19.68 2.69 4.74
N LEU A 107 19.54 2.91 6.04
CA LEU A 107 20.39 3.82 6.81
C LEU A 107 21.55 3.03 7.40
N THR A 108 22.77 3.44 7.16
CA THR A 108 23.96 2.81 7.71
C THR A 108 24.85 3.82 8.39
N VAL A 109 25.29 3.51 9.60
CA VAL A 109 26.29 4.27 10.36
C VAL A 109 27.50 3.37 10.59
N ASN A 110 28.68 3.82 10.15
CA ASN A 110 29.94 3.14 10.39
C ASN A 110 30.79 3.95 11.38
N GLN A 111 31.41 3.29 12.35
CA GLN A 111 32.33 3.87 13.33
C GLN A 111 33.46 2.91 13.64
N GLU A 112 34.48 3.37 14.35
CA GLU A 112 35.49 2.52 14.90
C GLU A 112 34.94 1.72 16.09
N SER A 113 35.26 0.44 16.14
CA SER A 113 34.95 -0.41 17.29
C SER A 113 35.81 -0.01 18.50
N GLY A 114 35.32 -0.31 19.69
CA GLY A 114 36.06 -0.03 20.93
C GLY A 114 35.47 -0.75 22.12
N HIS A 115 36.11 -0.62 23.27
CA HIS A 115 35.60 -1.18 24.51
C HIS A 115 34.51 -0.31 25.09
N SER A 116 33.41 -0.91 25.54
CA SER A 116 32.23 -0.19 26.05
C SER A 116 32.50 0.73 27.24
N SER A 117 33.61 0.50 28.01
CA SER A 117 33.99 1.39 29.10
C SER A 117 34.61 2.72 28.69
N MET A 118 34.96 2.88 27.41
CA MET A 118 35.55 4.11 26.84
C MET A 118 34.74 4.53 25.59
N PRO A 119 33.45 4.86 25.73
CA PRO A 119 32.61 5.16 24.58
C PRO A 119 32.99 6.49 23.95
N SER A 120 32.87 6.55 22.63
CA SER A 120 32.81 7.82 21.91
C SER A 120 31.60 8.66 22.35
N LYS A 121 31.61 9.96 22.09
CA LYS A 121 30.51 10.86 22.45
C LYS A 121 29.14 10.36 21.91
N HIS A 122 29.15 9.77 20.75
CA HIS A 122 27.98 9.18 20.11
C HIS A 122 28.38 7.81 19.51
N THR A 123 27.70 6.75 19.89
CA THR A 123 27.90 5.41 19.30
C THR A 123 27.16 5.29 17.97
N ALA A 124 27.52 4.31 17.15
CA ALA A 124 26.82 4.02 15.90
C ALA A 124 25.31 3.82 16.13
N ILE A 125 24.95 3.08 17.18
CA ILE A 125 23.56 2.87 17.60
C ILE A 125 22.88 4.21 17.95
N GLY A 126 23.55 5.06 18.72
CA GLY A 126 23.00 6.36 19.14
C GLY A 126 22.74 7.29 17.98
N ILE A 127 23.66 7.35 17.00
CA ILE A 127 23.48 8.15 15.79
C ILE A 127 22.33 7.61 14.95
N LEU A 128 22.27 6.29 14.73
CA LEU A 128 21.19 5.67 13.96
C LEU A 128 19.83 5.88 14.62
N SER A 129 19.74 5.70 15.95
CA SER A 129 18.51 5.91 16.71
C SER A 129 18.00 7.34 16.58
N GLN A 130 18.90 8.32 16.60
CA GLN A 130 18.54 9.72 16.42
C GLN A 130 18.04 9.99 14.99
N ALA A 131 18.63 9.35 13.98
CA ALA A 131 18.18 9.47 12.60
C ALA A 131 16.78 8.88 12.42
N ILE A 132 16.50 7.69 12.98
CA ILE A 132 15.18 7.05 12.98
C ILE A 132 14.17 7.95 13.68
N ALA A 133 14.46 8.43 14.88
CA ALA A 133 13.58 9.31 15.62
C ALA A 133 13.26 10.61 14.85
N ASN A 134 14.23 11.15 14.13
CA ASN A 134 14.00 12.32 13.30
C ASN A 134 13.04 12.05 12.13
N ILE A 135 13.12 10.88 11.50
CA ILE A 135 12.21 10.48 10.43
C ILE A 135 10.78 10.29 10.96
N GLU A 136 10.63 9.58 12.06
CA GLU A 136 9.32 9.33 12.67
C GLU A 136 8.64 10.61 13.20
N ASN A 137 9.42 11.51 13.82
CA ASN A 137 8.90 12.75 14.38
C ASN A 137 8.66 13.86 13.33
N LYS A 138 9.18 13.70 12.11
CA LYS A 138 9.04 14.69 11.03
C LYS A 138 8.41 14.04 9.78
N PRO A 139 7.13 13.69 9.82
CA PRO A 139 6.47 13.06 8.69
C PRO A 139 6.50 13.97 7.46
N PHE A 140 6.54 13.38 6.28
CA PHE A 140 6.47 14.10 5.02
C PHE A 140 5.23 15.00 4.95
N ARG A 141 5.34 16.10 4.21
CA ARG A 141 4.27 17.07 4.08
C ARG A 141 3.01 16.45 3.49
N ALA A 142 1.86 16.74 4.10
CA ALA A 142 0.58 16.33 3.57
C ALA A 142 0.12 17.19 2.40
N HIS A 143 -0.38 16.54 1.36
CA HIS A 143 -0.93 17.16 0.16
C HIS A 143 -2.36 16.67 -0.06
N TYR A 144 -3.30 17.59 -0.27
CA TYR A 144 -4.68 17.27 -0.59
C TYR A 144 -4.96 17.73 -2.03
N HIS A 145 -4.55 16.89 -2.97
CA HIS A 145 -4.73 17.11 -4.41
C HIS A 145 -4.72 15.76 -5.15
N GLY A 146 -4.83 15.80 -6.48
CA GLY A 146 -4.77 14.62 -7.32
C GLY A 146 -5.85 13.59 -6.97
N LEU A 147 -5.49 12.31 -6.94
CA LEU A 147 -6.43 11.20 -6.77
C LEU A 147 -7.11 11.19 -5.40
N ALA A 148 -6.39 11.51 -4.33
CA ALA A 148 -7.00 11.60 -3.00
C ALA A 148 -8.11 12.66 -2.95
N LYS A 149 -7.87 13.84 -3.53
CA LYS A 149 -8.90 14.87 -3.63
C LYS A 149 -10.07 14.39 -4.47
N LYS A 150 -9.82 13.80 -5.65
CA LYS A 150 -10.87 13.28 -6.54
C LYS A 150 -11.75 12.26 -5.84
N MET A 151 -11.17 11.30 -5.13
CA MET A 151 -11.91 10.31 -4.35
C MET A 151 -12.85 10.96 -3.33
N PHE A 152 -12.36 11.93 -2.56
CA PHE A 152 -13.20 12.61 -1.57
C PHE A 152 -14.24 13.53 -2.21
N ASP A 153 -13.97 14.15 -3.36
CA ASP A 153 -14.95 14.94 -4.10
C ASP A 153 -16.15 14.07 -4.57
N GLU A 154 -15.89 12.83 -4.99
CA GLU A 154 -16.92 11.85 -5.39
C GLU A 154 -17.74 11.35 -4.18
N ILE A 155 -17.10 11.15 -3.03
CA ILE A 155 -17.76 10.62 -1.83
C ILE A 155 -18.50 11.74 -1.05
N ALA A 156 -18.03 12.97 -1.10
CA ALA A 156 -18.56 14.09 -0.33
C ALA A 156 -20.09 14.32 -0.48
N PRO A 157 -20.73 14.09 -1.64
CA PRO A 157 -22.18 14.20 -1.76
C PRO A 157 -22.97 13.28 -0.83
N GLU A 158 -22.40 12.14 -0.45
CA GLU A 158 -23.02 11.12 0.37
C GLU A 158 -22.76 11.30 1.88
N MET A 159 -21.88 12.24 2.24
CA MET A 159 -21.57 12.58 3.63
C MET A 159 -22.67 13.48 4.24
N ASP A 160 -22.62 13.60 5.57
CA ASP A 160 -23.44 14.57 6.27
C ASP A 160 -23.19 16.02 5.79
N PHE A 161 -24.17 16.91 6.03
CA PHE A 161 -24.19 18.26 5.47
C PHE A 161 -22.93 19.08 5.82
N SER A 162 -22.42 18.95 7.02
CA SER A 162 -21.26 19.72 7.50
C SER A 162 -19.98 19.31 6.77
N LYS A 163 -19.74 18.01 6.63
CA LYS A 163 -18.59 17.45 5.91
C LYS A 163 -18.69 17.71 4.42
N LYS A 164 -19.89 17.54 3.85
CA LYS A 164 -20.16 17.90 2.46
C LYS A 164 -19.73 19.32 2.13
N ILE A 165 -20.07 20.30 2.96
CA ILE A 165 -19.63 21.70 2.75
C ILE A 165 -18.12 21.81 2.80
N ILE A 166 -17.47 21.18 3.77
CA ILE A 166 -16.01 21.24 3.96
C ILE A 166 -15.28 20.67 2.73
N PHE A 167 -15.63 19.47 2.31
CA PHE A 167 -14.99 18.81 1.17
C PHE A 167 -15.28 19.51 -0.16
N LYS A 168 -16.51 19.96 -0.40
CA LYS A 168 -16.86 20.73 -1.59
C LYS A 168 -16.17 22.09 -1.69
N ASN A 169 -15.77 22.67 -0.56
CA ASN A 169 -15.01 23.91 -0.49
C ASN A 169 -13.56 23.66 -0.04
N SER A 170 -12.96 22.58 -0.52
CA SER A 170 -11.62 22.15 -0.10
C SER A 170 -10.53 23.20 -0.36
N TRP A 171 -10.73 24.12 -1.30
CA TRP A 171 -9.83 25.26 -1.52
C TRP A 171 -9.69 26.15 -0.28
N LEU A 172 -10.78 26.33 0.49
CA LEU A 172 -10.81 27.11 1.73
C LEU A 172 -10.41 26.25 2.95
N PHE A 173 -10.85 25.00 3.00
CA PHE A 173 -10.70 24.11 4.14
C PHE A 173 -9.55 23.09 4.03
N SER A 174 -8.64 23.23 3.06
CA SER A 174 -7.58 22.24 2.83
C SER A 174 -6.70 21.96 4.04
N GLY A 175 -6.43 22.96 4.87
CA GLY A 175 -5.69 22.80 6.12
C GLY A 175 -6.40 21.91 7.12
N MET A 176 -7.71 22.12 7.31
CA MET A 176 -8.56 21.34 8.19
C MET A 176 -8.69 19.89 7.69
N ILE A 177 -8.94 19.72 6.40
CA ILE A 177 -9.04 18.40 5.76
C ILE A 177 -7.74 17.61 5.96
N LYS A 178 -6.59 18.20 5.67
CA LYS A 178 -5.28 17.54 5.88
C LYS A 178 -5.07 17.15 7.35
N LYS A 179 -5.43 18.01 8.29
CA LYS A 179 -5.33 17.72 9.73
C LYS A 179 -6.24 16.55 10.12
N GLU A 180 -7.46 16.51 9.61
CA GLU A 180 -8.42 15.43 9.91
C GLU A 180 -7.98 14.10 9.29
N LEU A 181 -7.62 14.09 8.00
CA LEU A 181 -7.15 12.90 7.32
C LEU A 181 -5.82 12.34 7.88
N SER A 182 -5.03 13.18 8.54
CA SER A 182 -3.79 12.74 9.20
C SER A 182 -4.00 11.98 10.51
N LYS A 183 -5.21 11.95 11.07
CA LYS A 183 -5.49 11.27 12.34
C LYS A 183 -5.59 9.75 12.22
N LYS A 184 -6.03 9.24 11.07
CA LYS A 184 -6.16 7.80 10.81
C LYS A 184 -5.04 7.34 9.88
N TYR A 185 -4.41 6.21 10.17
CA TYR A 185 -3.29 5.69 9.38
C TYR A 185 -3.64 5.50 7.90
N SER A 186 -4.81 4.93 7.60
CA SER A 186 -5.28 4.71 6.23
C SER A 186 -5.43 6.01 5.43
N THR A 187 -6.13 7.00 5.97
CA THR A 187 -6.34 8.28 5.29
C THR A 187 -5.07 9.13 5.26
N ASN A 188 -4.21 9.03 6.29
CA ASN A 188 -2.90 9.68 6.31
C ASN A 188 -2.00 9.20 5.17
N ALA A 189 -2.03 7.90 4.89
CA ALA A 189 -1.28 7.31 3.78
C ALA A 189 -1.74 7.80 2.40
N LEU A 190 -2.99 8.22 2.23
CA LEU A 190 -3.52 8.76 0.97
C LEU A 190 -3.00 10.17 0.65
N ILE A 191 -2.59 10.93 1.65
CA ILE A 191 -2.28 12.36 1.49
C ILE A 191 -0.78 12.69 1.63
N ARG A 192 0.10 11.69 1.85
CA ARG A 192 1.55 11.90 1.94
C ARG A 192 2.34 10.63 1.63
N THR A 193 3.63 10.81 1.35
CA THR A 193 4.61 9.73 1.47
C THR A 193 4.71 9.32 2.94
N THR A 194 4.65 8.03 3.22
CA THR A 194 4.85 7.46 4.56
C THR A 194 6.23 6.82 4.65
N ALA A 195 6.82 6.80 5.82
CA ALA A 195 8.04 6.08 6.10
C ALA A 195 7.80 5.21 7.35
N ALA A 196 8.33 4.00 7.33
CA ALA A 196 8.24 3.07 8.46
C ALA A 196 9.56 2.35 8.61
N THR A 197 10.19 2.44 9.78
CA THR A 197 11.37 1.63 10.10
C THR A 197 10.91 0.21 10.43
N THR A 198 11.31 -0.75 9.61
CA THR A 198 10.86 -2.15 9.71
C THR A 198 11.92 -3.09 10.22
N MET A 199 13.20 -2.77 10.03
CA MET A 199 14.32 -3.59 10.50
C MET A 199 15.40 -2.71 11.11
N ILE A 200 16.10 -3.24 12.13
CA ILE A 200 17.27 -2.63 12.74
C ILE A 200 18.27 -3.71 13.13
N SER A 201 19.56 -3.47 12.91
CA SER A 201 20.63 -4.39 13.25
C SER A 201 21.87 -3.64 13.71
N SER A 202 22.46 -4.09 14.82
CA SER A 202 23.75 -3.61 15.32
C SER A 202 24.22 -4.45 16.53
N GLY A 203 25.53 -4.46 16.75
CA GLY A 203 26.18 -5.05 17.94
C GLY A 203 26.26 -6.57 17.93
N GLU A 204 27.31 -7.10 18.52
CA GLU A 204 27.58 -8.54 18.67
C GLU A 204 27.79 -8.94 20.14
N SER A 205 28.20 -7.97 20.98
CA SER A 205 28.52 -8.23 22.39
C SER A 205 28.29 -6.95 23.21
N GLU A 206 27.89 -7.12 24.49
CA GLU A 206 27.57 -6.00 25.40
C GLU A 206 28.78 -5.14 25.79
N ASN A 207 29.97 -5.68 25.71
CA ASN A 207 31.21 -5.01 26.10
C ASN A 207 31.98 -4.39 24.91
N VAL A 208 31.43 -4.44 23.70
CA VAL A 208 32.06 -3.92 22.47
C VAL A 208 31.19 -2.87 21.82
N LEU A 209 31.77 -1.73 21.47
CA LEU A 209 31.10 -0.71 20.66
C LEU A 209 31.00 -1.21 19.21
N PRO A 210 29.79 -1.28 18.62
CA PRO A 210 29.62 -1.79 17.28
C PRO A 210 30.27 -0.88 16.24
N HIS A 211 30.90 -1.46 15.25
CA HIS A 211 31.49 -0.75 14.12
C HIS A 211 30.42 -0.34 13.07
N LYS A 212 29.28 -1.02 13.09
CA LYS A 212 28.18 -0.77 12.14
C LYS A 212 26.83 -0.83 12.87
N ALA A 213 25.94 0.09 12.50
CA ALA A 213 24.52 0.01 12.80
C ALA A 213 23.74 0.29 11.52
N SER A 214 22.68 -0.48 11.25
CA SER A 214 21.84 -0.28 10.06
C SER A 214 20.36 -0.42 10.39
N ALA A 215 19.55 0.28 9.63
CA ALA A 215 18.09 0.18 9.67
C ALA A 215 17.51 0.26 8.27
N THR A 216 16.42 -0.47 8.06
CA THR A 216 15.64 -0.45 6.81
C THR A 216 14.35 0.32 7.04
N ILE A 217 14.05 1.22 6.12
CA ILE A 217 12.87 2.08 6.11
C ILE A 217 12.11 1.86 4.81
#